data_c736b8b1edb15f5fac344225be9e9935
#
_entry.id   c736b8b1edb15f5fac344225be9e9935
#
_cell.length_a   1.000
_cell.length_b   1.000
_cell.length_c   1.000
_cell.angle_alpha   90.00
_cell.angle_beta   90.00
_cell.angle_gamma   90.00
#
_symmetry.space_group_name_H-M   'P 1'
#
loop_
_entity.id
_entity.type
_entity.pdbx_description
1 polymer ?
#
loop_
_entity_poly.entity_id
_entity_poly.type
_entity_poly.pdbx_seq_one_letter_code
_entity_poly.pdbx_strand_id
1 'polypeptide(L)'
;VEYLVGGEKRAAYAGREVIVSTGAFNSPQLLQLSGLGPSELLRSHGIPVIANMPGVGDQLNDHYFIRVILRCHRPLSLNDAVRNWFLGANAVFQYAAFRRGYFSIAALSAGCFLRAHPSSETPDMQCSLALYSAEKIGSNLHPYSGVTGVCTLLRPESRGYVRIKSADPRQ
;
A
#
# COMPACT_ATOMS: atom_id res chain seq x y z
N VAL A 1 -6.02 26.67 1.61
CA VAL A 1 -5.78 25.55 0.68
C VAL A 1 -6.49 25.82 -0.62
N GLU A 2 -5.75 25.70 -1.74
CA GLU A 2 -6.37 25.72 -3.06
C GLU A 2 -6.74 24.29 -3.49
N TYR A 3 -7.87 24.15 -4.14
CA TYR A 3 -8.37 22.86 -4.62
C TYR A 3 -9.18 23.02 -5.91
N LEU A 4 -9.37 21.93 -6.64
CA LEU A 4 -10.11 21.90 -7.90
C LEU A 4 -11.46 21.20 -7.73
N VAL A 5 -12.53 21.80 -8.22
CA VAL A 5 -13.86 21.20 -8.31
C VAL A 5 -14.39 21.38 -9.73
N GLY A 6 -14.62 20.28 -10.42
CA GLY A 6 -15.08 20.33 -11.82
C GLY A 6 -14.10 21.05 -12.78
N GLY A 7 -12.82 21.12 -12.43
CA GLY A 7 -11.80 21.88 -13.18
C GLY A 7 -11.63 23.33 -12.76
N GLU A 8 -12.53 23.88 -11.95
CA GLU A 8 -12.42 25.23 -11.41
C GLU A 8 -11.58 25.29 -10.14
N LYS A 9 -10.69 26.27 -10.08
CA LYS A 9 -9.84 26.52 -8.91
C LYS A 9 -10.62 27.27 -7.83
N ARG A 10 -10.63 26.72 -6.63
CA ARG A 10 -11.26 27.30 -5.44
C ARG A 10 -10.27 27.38 -4.28
N ALA A 11 -10.55 28.22 -3.30
CA ALA A 11 -9.74 28.37 -2.10
C ALA A 11 -10.61 28.13 -0.85
N ALA A 12 -10.02 27.45 0.14
CA ALA A 12 -10.58 27.35 1.48
C ALA A 12 -9.56 27.87 2.48
N TYR A 13 -10.03 28.61 3.47
CA TYR A 13 -9.17 29.20 4.51
C TYR A 13 -9.42 28.47 5.82
N ALA A 14 -8.32 28.05 6.47
CA ALA A 14 -8.37 27.44 7.78
C ALA A 14 -8.44 28.53 8.86
N GLY A 15 -9.30 28.33 9.86
CA GLY A 15 -9.38 29.25 10.99
C GLY A 15 -8.21 29.11 11.98
N ARG A 16 -7.48 27.98 11.95
CA ARG A 16 -6.38 27.72 12.85
C ARG A 16 -5.18 27.09 12.14
N GLU A 17 -5.35 25.92 11.53
CA GLU A 17 -4.26 25.16 10.93
C GLU A 17 -4.76 24.28 9.76
N VAL A 18 -3.83 23.82 8.92
CA VAL A 18 -4.07 22.83 7.86
C VAL A 18 -3.29 21.56 8.24
N ILE A 19 -3.99 20.44 8.36
CA ILE A 19 -3.40 19.14 8.66
C ILE A 19 -3.16 18.39 7.36
N VAL A 20 -1.88 18.10 7.05
CA VAL A 20 -1.48 17.33 5.86
C VAL A 20 -1.27 15.88 6.25
N SER A 21 -2.16 14.98 5.82
CA SER A 21 -2.13 13.54 6.10
C SER A 21 -2.44 12.71 4.85
N THR A 22 -1.87 13.07 3.71
CA THR A 22 -2.18 12.49 2.40
C THR A 22 -1.27 11.30 2.02
N GLY A 23 -0.48 10.81 2.96
CA GLY A 23 0.39 9.65 2.80
C GLY A 23 1.79 10.00 2.27
N ALA A 24 2.65 8.97 2.18
CA ALA A 24 4.08 9.12 1.91
C ALA A 24 4.42 9.74 0.55
N PHE A 25 3.55 9.64 -0.44
CA PHE A 25 3.73 10.23 -1.76
C PHE A 25 3.06 11.61 -1.88
N ASN A 26 1.81 11.72 -1.47
CA ASN A 26 1.03 12.94 -1.72
C ASN A 26 1.35 14.06 -0.73
N SER A 27 1.76 13.74 0.51
CA SER A 27 2.15 14.79 1.47
C SER A 27 3.37 15.58 1.01
N PRO A 28 4.50 14.94 0.62
CA PRO A 28 5.62 15.70 0.06
C PRO A 28 5.29 16.37 -1.27
N GLN A 29 4.47 15.77 -2.13
CA GLN A 29 4.00 16.41 -3.35
C GLN A 29 3.27 17.73 -3.04
N LEU A 30 2.30 17.69 -2.13
CA LEU A 30 1.52 18.86 -1.73
C LEU A 30 2.40 19.96 -1.12
N LEU A 31 3.34 19.58 -0.26
CA LEU A 31 4.29 20.53 0.34
C LEU A 31 5.18 21.16 -0.71
N GLN A 32 5.76 20.38 -1.62
CA GLN A 32 6.60 20.89 -2.71
C GLN A 32 5.83 21.82 -3.63
N LEU A 33 4.61 21.46 -4.05
CA LEU A 33 3.74 22.34 -4.85
C LEU A 33 3.35 23.62 -4.11
N SER A 34 3.37 23.59 -2.78
CA SER A 34 3.10 24.74 -1.92
C SER A 34 4.33 25.60 -1.61
N GLY A 35 5.48 25.32 -2.24
CA GLY A 35 6.70 26.10 -2.04
C GLY A 35 7.53 25.67 -0.81
N LEU A 36 7.24 24.51 -0.22
CA LEU A 36 7.92 23.94 0.94
C LEU A 36 8.69 22.68 0.52
N GLY A 37 10.00 22.81 0.28
CA GLY A 37 10.79 21.68 -0.23
C GLY A 37 12.21 22.07 -0.62
N PRO A 38 12.94 21.20 -1.32
CA PRO A 38 14.28 21.50 -1.83
C PRO A 38 14.24 22.69 -2.79
N SER A 39 14.92 23.78 -2.46
CA SER A 39 14.79 25.04 -3.18
C SER A 39 15.19 24.97 -4.67
N GLU A 40 16.17 24.13 -5.02
CA GLU A 40 16.59 23.93 -6.41
C GLU A 40 15.50 23.26 -7.24
N LEU A 41 14.88 22.21 -6.68
CA LEU A 41 13.75 21.53 -7.31
C LEU A 41 12.57 22.48 -7.53
N LEU A 42 12.23 23.29 -6.52
CA LEU A 42 11.10 24.22 -6.61
C LEU A 42 11.36 25.28 -7.70
N ARG A 43 12.56 25.85 -7.73
CA ARG A 43 12.95 26.83 -8.75
C ARG A 43 12.97 26.25 -10.16
N SER A 44 13.41 25.00 -10.33
CA SER A 44 13.43 24.33 -11.65
C SER A 44 12.03 24.16 -12.24
N HIS A 45 10.99 24.14 -11.40
CA HIS A 45 9.58 24.09 -11.82
C HIS A 45 8.87 25.44 -11.76
N GLY A 46 9.60 26.55 -11.52
CA GLY A 46 9.01 27.88 -11.43
C GLY A 46 8.14 28.11 -10.19
N ILE A 47 8.30 27.28 -9.16
CA ILE A 47 7.53 27.39 -7.90
C ILE A 47 8.26 28.35 -6.96
N PRO A 48 7.60 29.41 -6.44
CA PRO A 48 8.17 30.29 -5.44
C PRO A 48 8.59 29.52 -4.17
N VAL A 49 9.82 29.72 -3.72
CA VAL A 49 10.33 29.08 -2.51
C VAL A 49 9.83 29.84 -1.28
N ILE A 50 8.91 29.25 -0.54
CA ILE A 50 8.43 29.77 0.76
C ILE A 50 9.42 29.39 1.86
N ALA A 51 9.83 28.10 1.91
CA ALA A 51 10.87 27.64 2.80
C ALA A 51 11.72 26.55 2.14
N ASN A 52 13.05 26.65 2.30
CA ASN A 52 13.96 25.60 1.88
C ASN A 52 13.94 24.45 2.89
N MET A 53 13.30 23.35 2.51
CA MET A 53 13.16 22.16 3.33
C MET A 53 13.67 20.93 2.55
N PRO A 54 14.98 20.67 2.53
CA PRO A 54 15.58 19.62 1.70
C PRO A 54 15.09 18.20 2.06
N GLY A 55 14.66 17.98 3.30
CA GLY A 55 14.11 16.70 3.75
C GLY A 55 12.69 16.40 3.25
N VAL A 56 11.97 17.36 2.68
CA VAL A 56 10.62 17.10 2.16
C VAL A 56 10.70 16.21 0.91
N GLY A 57 10.12 15.02 1.03
CA GLY A 57 10.17 13.97 0.00
C GLY A 57 11.50 13.23 -0.08
N ASP A 58 12.37 13.38 0.91
CA ASP A 58 13.61 12.61 1.04
C ASP A 58 13.41 11.42 2.00
N GLN A 59 14.39 10.49 2.04
CA GLN A 59 14.39 9.32 2.91
C GLN A 59 13.17 8.39 2.73
N LEU A 60 12.59 8.32 1.51
CA LEU A 60 11.51 7.37 1.24
C LEU A 60 11.98 5.95 1.54
N ASN A 61 11.18 5.24 2.33
CA ASN A 61 11.41 3.86 2.67
C ASN A 61 10.11 3.07 2.43
N ASP A 62 10.24 1.86 1.90
CA ASP A 62 9.11 0.97 1.64
C ASP A 62 9.49 -0.47 1.94
N HIS A 63 8.50 -1.28 2.30
CA HIS A 63 8.67 -2.69 2.55
C HIS A 63 8.86 -3.46 1.23
N TYR A 64 10.06 -4.00 1.03
CA TYR A 64 10.28 -4.97 -0.03
C TYR A 64 9.70 -6.32 0.37
N PHE A 65 8.93 -6.94 -0.51
CA PHE A 65 8.37 -8.26 -0.27
C PHE A 65 8.46 -9.16 -1.49
N ILE A 66 8.53 -10.45 -1.22
CA ILE A 66 8.45 -11.51 -2.22
C ILE A 66 7.21 -12.36 -1.98
N ARG A 67 6.67 -12.91 -3.06
CA ARG A 67 5.50 -13.79 -3.02
C ARG A 67 5.89 -15.17 -3.52
N VAL A 68 5.47 -16.19 -2.78
CA VAL A 68 5.61 -17.60 -3.16
C VAL A 68 4.21 -18.18 -3.30
N ILE A 69 3.87 -18.60 -4.50
CA ILE A 69 2.58 -19.19 -4.82
C ILE A 69 2.70 -20.71 -4.75
N LEU A 70 1.90 -21.32 -3.88
CA LEU A 70 1.86 -22.75 -3.66
C LEU A 70 0.55 -23.31 -4.19
N ARG A 71 0.63 -24.31 -5.07
CA ARG A 71 -0.55 -25.05 -5.55
C ARG A 71 -0.96 -26.09 -4.53
N CYS A 72 -2.25 -26.12 -4.18
CA CYS A 72 -2.82 -27.09 -3.25
C CYS A 72 -3.35 -28.31 -4.00
N HIS A 73 -3.14 -29.48 -3.45
CA HIS A 73 -3.69 -30.74 -4.01
C HIS A 73 -5.18 -30.93 -3.67
N ARG A 74 -5.68 -30.22 -2.67
CA ARG A 74 -7.08 -30.26 -2.23
C ARG A 74 -7.69 -28.86 -2.31
N PRO A 75 -9.02 -28.75 -2.47
CA PRO A 75 -9.69 -27.46 -2.49
C PRO A 75 -9.67 -26.82 -1.10
N LEU A 76 -8.70 -25.96 -0.85
CA LEU A 76 -8.45 -25.29 0.44
C LEU A 76 -8.40 -23.76 0.33
N SER A 77 -8.60 -23.22 -0.86
CA SER A 77 -8.40 -21.80 -1.10
C SER A 77 -9.68 -21.07 -1.53
N LEU A 78 -9.66 -19.76 -1.42
CA LEU A 78 -10.74 -18.92 -1.94
C LEU A 78 -10.93 -19.09 -3.46
N ASN A 79 -9.87 -19.46 -4.20
CA ASN A 79 -9.96 -19.77 -5.62
C ASN A 79 -11.00 -20.85 -5.91
N ASP A 80 -11.11 -21.84 -5.03
CA ASP A 80 -12.08 -22.94 -5.17
C ASP A 80 -13.51 -22.47 -4.93
N ALA A 81 -13.71 -21.62 -3.92
CA ALA A 81 -15.02 -21.05 -3.60
C ALA A 81 -15.54 -20.14 -4.75
N VAL A 82 -14.65 -19.39 -5.40
CA VAL A 82 -15.04 -18.53 -6.54
C VAL A 82 -15.33 -19.34 -7.81
N ARG A 83 -14.63 -20.45 -8.02
CA ARG A 83 -14.78 -21.29 -9.22
C ARG A 83 -15.93 -22.28 -9.13
N ASN A 84 -16.26 -22.74 -7.94
CA ASN A 84 -17.33 -23.73 -7.71
C ASN A 84 -18.49 -23.05 -7.02
N TRP A 85 -19.62 -22.93 -7.73
CA TRP A 85 -20.79 -22.23 -7.22
C TRP A 85 -21.37 -22.82 -5.92
N PHE A 86 -21.30 -24.15 -5.74
CA PHE A 86 -21.71 -24.80 -4.50
C PHE A 86 -20.82 -24.40 -3.32
N LEU A 87 -19.50 -24.37 -3.51
CA LEU A 87 -18.57 -23.93 -2.47
C LEU A 87 -18.74 -22.43 -2.20
N GLY A 88 -18.99 -21.64 -3.23
CA GLY A 88 -19.28 -20.22 -3.10
C GLY A 88 -20.57 -19.95 -2.35
N ALA A 89 -21.66 -20.62 -2.71
CA ALA A 89 -22.94 -20.52 -2.01
C ALA A 89 -22.83 -20.95 -0.55
N ASN A 90 -22.13 -22.05 -0.27
CA ASN A 90 -21.86 -22.49 1.10
C ASN A 90 -21.03 -21.46 1.88
N ALA A 91 -20.02 -20.85 1.27
CA ALA A 91 -19.22 -19.81 1.91
C ALA A 91 -20.06 -18.57 2.25
N VAL A 92 -20.95 -18.14 1.34
CA VAL A 92 -21.90 -17.04 1.59
C VAL A 92 -22.86 -17.42 2.72
N PHE A 93 -23.43 -18.63 2.70
CA PHE A 93 -24.32 -19.12 3.76
C PHE A 93 -23.63 -19.15 5.13
N GLN A 94 -22.42 -19.71 5.20
CA GLN A 94 -21.64 -19.73 6.44
C GLN A 94 -21.39 -18.34 7.01
N TYR A 95 -21.08 -17.39 6.14
CA TYR A 95 -20.87 -16.01 6.57
C TYR A 95 -22.18 -15.33 7.00
N ALA A 96 -23.24 -15.47 6.22
CA ALA A 96 -24.53 -14.85 6.52
C ALA A 96 -25.16 -15.38 7.83
N ALA A 97 -25.17 -16.72 8.00
CA ALA A 97 -25.79 -17.38 9.14
C ALA A 97 -24.91 -17.42 10.40
N PHE A 98 -23.60 -17.62 10.25
CA PHE A 98 -22.71 -17.91 11.36
C PHE A 98 -21.50 -16.98 11.49
N ARG A 99 -21.32 -16.02 10.58
CA ARG A 99 -20.15 -15.11 10.51
C ARG A 99 -18.82 -15.88 10.47
N ARG A 100 -18.78 -17.00 9.74
CA ARG A 100 -17.64 -17.91 9.61
C ARG A 100 -17.28 -18.13 8.13
N GLY A 101 -16.15 -18.83 7.89
CA GLY A 101 -15.67 -19.20 6.57
C GLY A 101 -14.86 -18.11 5.89
N TYR A 102 -14.65 -18.23 4.59
CA TYR A 102 -13.72 -17.39 3.82
C TYR A 102 -14.00 -15.88 3.92
N PHE A 103 -15.25 -15.47 4.04
CA PHE A 103 -15.62 -14.05 4.12
C PHE A 103 -15.50 -13.45 5.53
N SER A 104 -15.14 -14.27 6.54
CA SER A 104 -14.91 -13.79 7.92
C SER A 104 -13.43 -13.55 8.23
N ILE A 105 -12.52 -13.91 7.33
CA ILE A 105 -11.09 -13.80 7.53
C ILE A 105 -10.48 -12.72 6.64
N ALA A 106 -9.41 -12.10 7.11
CA ALA A 106 -8.65 -11.13 6.33
C ALA A 106 -7.93 -11.80 5.14
N ALA A 107 -7.54 -10.99 4.17
CA ALA A 107 -6.79 -11.46 3.01
C ALA A 107 -5.49 -12.21 3.39
N LEU A 108 -4.82 -11.77 4.46
CA LEU A 108 -3.71 -12.46 5.11
C LEU A 108 -4.24 -13.15 6.37
N SER A 109 -4.37 -14.47 6.30
CA SER A 109 -5.09 -15.26 7.30
C SER A 109 -4.21 -15.72 8.46
N ALA A 110 -2.91 -15.77 8.27
CA ALA A 110 -1.91 -16.10 9.27
C ALA A 110 -0.62 -15.34 9.00
N GLY A 111 0.16 -15.12 10.04
CA GLY A 111 1.46 -14.47 9.91
C GLY A 111 2.35 -14.73 11.11
N CYS A 112 3.64 -14.53 10.90
CA CYS A 112 4.66 -14.58 11.94
C CYS A 112 5.73 -13.53 11.69
N PHE A 113 6.38 -13.14 12.76
CA PHE A 113 7.59 -12.31 12.74
C PHE A 113 8.76 -13.16 13.14
N LEU A 114 9.84 -13.09 12.39
CA LEU A 114 11.03 -13.90 12.64
C LEU A 114 12.31 -13.10 12.42
N ARG A 115 13.40 -13.56 12.99
CA ARG A 115 14.75 -13.07 12.73
C ARG A 115 15.32 -13.90 11.61
N ALA A 116 15.49 -13.30 10.43
CA ALA A 116 16.11 -13.97 9.28
C ALA A 116 17.64 -14.03 9.43
N HIS A 117 18.24 -13.02 10.06
CA HIS A 117 19.67 -13.00 10.33
C HIS A 117 19.96 -13.24 11.82
N PRO A 118 20.96 -14.11 12.16
CA PRO A 118 21.26 -14.42 13.55
C PRO A 118 21.66 -13.22 14.42
N SER A 119 22.24 -12.18 13.81
CA SER A 119 22.64 -10.95 14.51
C SER A 119 21.49 -9.94 14.70
N SER A 120 20.31 -10.21 14.18
CA SER A 120 19.19 -9.30 14.37
C SER A 120 18.70 -9.35 15.82
N GLU A 121 18.71 -8.22 16.52
CA GLU A 121 18.23 -8.12 17.89
C GLU A 121 16.71 -8.31 17.98
N THR A 122 15.99 -7.86 16.96
CA THR A 122 14.53 -7.94 16.87
C THR A 122 14.13 -8.61 15.56
N PRO A 123 12.87 -9.09 15.42
CA PRO A 123 12.39 -9.60 14.14
C PRO A 123 12.58 -8.59 13.01
N ASP A 124 13.18 -9.06 11.93
CA ASP A 124 13.52 -8.30 10.72
C ASP A 124 12.72 -8.74 9.50
N MET A 125 11.97 -9.84 9.64
CA MET A 125 11.14 -10.39 8.58
C MET A 125 9.72 -10.69 9.07
N GLN A 126 8.74 -10.36 8.26
CA GLN A 126 7.35 -10.76 8.43
C GLN A 126 7.00 -11.76 7.34
N CYS A 127 6.50 -12.93 7.74
CA CYS A 127 5.92 -13.90 6.83
C CYS A 127 4.41 -13.96 7.05
N SER A 128 3.65 -13.98 5.96
CA SER A 128 2.19 -14.04 5.99
C SER A 128 1.67 -15.04 4.98
N LEU A 129 0.49 -15.61 5.24
CA LEU A 129 -0.17 -16.57 4.37
C LEU A 129 -1.55 -16.04 3.95
N ALA A 130 -1.75 -15.94 2.65
CA ALA A 130 -3.05 -15.67 2.04
C ALA A 130 -3.68 -16.96 1.54
N LEU A 131 -4.93 -17.21 1.89
CA LEU A 131 -5.68 -18.39 1.44
C LEU A 131 -6.25 -18.23 0.02
N TYR A 132 -5.52 -17.57 -0.84
CA TYR A 132 -5.81 -17.44 -2.27
C TYR A 132 -4.51 -17.30 -3.06
N SER A 133 -4.61 -17.48 -4.36
CA SER A 133 -3.50 -17.23 -5.28
C SER A 133 -3.96 -16.46 -6.52
N ALA A 134 -3.14 -15.48 -6.91
CA ALA A 134 -3.31 -14.66 -8.09
C ALA A 134 -1.93 -14.24 -8.62
N GLU A 135 -1.82 -13.91 -9.89
CA GLU A 135 -0.53 -13.49 -10.47
C GLU A 135 -0.04 -12.16 -9.88
N LYS A 136 -0.96 -11.20 -9.71
CA LYS A 136 -0.69 -9.89 -9.08
C LYS A 136 -1.78 -9.59 -8.05
N ILE A 137 -1.47 -8.72 -7.09
CA ILE A 137 -2.47 -8.19 -6.17
C ILE A 137 -3.54 -7.44 -6.98
N GLY A 138 -4.82 -7.79 -6.77
CA GLY A 138 -5.94 -7.19 -7.51
C GLY A 138 -6.20 -7.78 -8.90
N SER A 139 -5.42 -8.76 -9.37
CA SER A 139 -5.71 -9.50 -10.59
C SER A 139 -6.67 -10.66 -10.35
N ASN A 140 -7.13 -11.29 -11.45
CA ASN A 140 -7.96 -12.48 -11.37
C ASN A 140 -7.23 -13.62 -10.63
N LEU A 141 -8.00 -14.39 -9.86
CA LEU A 141 -7.49 -15.57 -9.17
C LEU A 141 -7.04 -16.64 -10.16
N HIS A 142 -6.03 -17.41 -9.78
CA HIS A 142 -5.59 -18.55 -10.59
C HIS A 142 -6.69 -19.60 -10.74
N PRO A 143 -6.72 -20.34 -11.88
CA PRO A 143 -7.74 -21.35 -12.16
C PRO A 143 -7.52 -22.67 -11.38
N TYR A 144 -6.76 -22.66 -10.32
CA TYR A 144 -6.47 -23.82 -9.44
C TYR A 144 -6.51 -23.41 -7.97
N SER A 145 -6.65 -24.40 -7.09
CA SER A 145 -6.51 -24.19 -5.65
C SER A 145 -5.07 -23.78 -5.32
N GLY A 146 -4.90 -22.66 -4.67
CA GLY A 146 -3.57 -22.15 -4.33
C GLY A 146 -3.60 -21.16 -3.18
N VAL A 147 -2.48 -21.09 -2.49
CA VAL A 147 -2.22 -20.15 -1.41
C VAL A 147 -0.98 -19.32 -1.74
N THR A 148 -0.87 -18.15 -1.17
CA THR A 148 0.29 -17.27 -1.37
C THR A 148 0.98 -17.03 -0.02
N GLY A 149 2.23 -17.45 0.08
CA GLY A 149 3.15 -17.00 1.10
C GLY A 149 3.72 -15.63 0.72
N VAL A 150 3.79 -14.72 1.66
CA VAL A 150 4.40 -13.39 1.47
C VAL A 150 5.47 -13.22 2.54
N CYS A 151 6.70 -12.94 2.12
CA CYS A 151 7.81 -12.62 3.02
C CYS A 151 8.22 -11.17 2.78
N THR A 152 8.17 -10.38 3.84
CA THR A 152 8.39 -8.92 3.81
C THR A 152 9.59 -8.57 4.69
N LEU A 153 10.53 -7.81 4.14
CA LEU A 153 11.62 -7.23 4.90
C LEU A 153 11.10 -6.03 5.69
N LEU A 154 11.18 -6.10 7.03
CA LEU A 154 10.60 -5.07 7.91
C LEU A 154 11.46 -3.82 8.04
N ARG A 155 12.77 -3.95 7.82
CA ARG A 155 13.74 -2.86 8.03
C ARG A 155 14.68 -2.73 6.85
N PRO A 156 14.17 -2.35 5.67
CA PRO A 156 15.02 -2.12 4.51
C PRO A 156 15.96 -0.93 4.78
N GLU A 157 17.22 -1.06 4.40
CA GLU A 157 18.24 -0.01 4.54
C GLU A 157 18.19 1.00 3.40
N SER A 158 17.62 0.60 2.26
CA SER A 158 17.49 1.45 1.09
C SER A 158 16.65 2.69 1.39
N ARG A 159 17.07 3.81 0.83
CA ARG A 159 16.38 5.10 0.91
C ARG A 159 16.18 5.64 -0.49
N GLY A 160 14.99 6.15 -0.73
CA GLY A 160 14.61 6.80 -1.98
C GLY A 160 14.14 8.23 -1.75
N TYR A 161 13.47 8.76 -2.74
CA TYR A 161 12.91 10.11 -2.66
C TYR A 161 11.61 10.22 -3.46
N VAL A 162 10.81 11.22 -3.11
CA VAL A 162 9.62 11.67 -3.85
C VAL A 162 9.85 13.11 -4.29
N ARG A 163 9.77 13.34 -5.60
CA ARG A 163 9.96 14.68 -6.19
C ARG A 163 8.81 14.97 -7.15
N ILE A 164 8.32 16.20 -7.13
CA ILE A 164 7.37 16.64 -8.15
C ILE A 164 8.02 16.58 -9.53
N LYS A 165 7.24 16.28 -10.54
CA LYS A 165 7.65 16.19 -11.93
C LYS A 165 7.33 17.49 -12.69
N SER A 166 6.37 18.25 -12.21
CA SER A 166 5.94 19.53 -12.74
C SER A 166 5.23 20.36 -11.67
N ALA A 167 4.89 21.61 -11.99
CA ALA A 167 4.03 22.45 -11.14
C ALA A 167 2.52 22.08 -11.26
N ASP A 168 2.13 21.20 -12.17
CA ASP A 168 0.75 20.72 -12.29
C ASP A 168 0.47 19.62 -11.25
N PRO A 169 -0.45 19.82 -10.29
CA PRO A 169 -0.76 18.85 -9.25
C PRO A 169 -1.33 17.51 -9.76
N ARG A 170 -1.67 17.41 -11.04
CA ARG A 170 -2.24 16.21 -11.67
C ARG A 170 -1.19 15.32 -12.34
N GLN A 171 0.09 15.70 -12.31
CA GLN A 171 1.19 14.94 -12.94
C GLN A 171 2.09 14.25 -11.91
#